data_a953fec4bd8601855252a5bfafad4104
#
_entry.id   a953fec4bd8601855252a5bfafad4104
#
_cell.length_a   1.000
_cell.length_b   1.000
_cell.length_c   1.000
_cell.angle_alpha   90.00
_cell.angle_beta   90.00
_cell.angle_gamma   90.00
#
_symmetry.space_group_name_H-M   'P 1'
#
loop_
_entity.id
_entity.type
_entity.pdbx_description
1 polymer ?
#
loop_
_entity_poly.entity_id
_entity_poly.type
_entity_poly.pdbx_seq_one_letter_code
_entity_poly.pdbx_strand_id
1 'polypeptide(L)'
;MRTKAVLLLATAIWMHVFAADATDVERIRLQSRDAVLEVTPALGGRVLAFGLAGHPSLINIGDPVASQPNPAVSATADDIGYLGHDVWLGPQSGWWSDQQVNAARHDARAVWPPDPYLAFAQTRVVARAPDRLVLEGIDSPVTGVRLLKSFAFDPADPATLELSALARNIRDRPVSRDLWFNTRTSAAIRVYVPVATDADVRIEAAEAMAPAWRSDAGVFAFLPPSTAGASRRGKVLMQPSAGWMAGFAHRQAFVIRFDLQPRSAIHPQQGQVELYLDHGEDIAAGLLEMEVHAPYRTLAPGEAMRASERWTVLAYDGADTPQAHLAFLCRRLQLCAVSTAD
;
A
#
# COMPACT_ATOMS: atom_id res chain seq x y z
N MET A 1 -23.85 -61.19 59.42
CA MET A 1 -23.91 -60.78 57.99
C MET A 1 -23.40 -59.36 57.91
N ARG A 2 -22.21 -59.16 57.29
CA ARG A 2 -21.57 -57.84 57.12
C ARG A 2 -21.72 -57.42 55.68
N THR A 3 -22.51 -56.40 55.42
CA THR A 3 -22.72 -55.80 54.08
C THR A 3 -21.55 -54.91 53.75
N LYS A 4 -20.83 -55.16 52.68
CA LYS A 4 -19.78 -54.32 52.12
C LYS A 4 -20.42 -53.32 51.15
N ALA A 5 -20.25 -52.02 51.42
CA ALA A 5 -20.62 -50.97 50.50
C ALA A 5 -19.45 -50.75 49.52
N VAL A 6 -19.73 -50.78 48.23
CA VAL A 6 -18.78 -50.49 47.14
C VAL A 6 -18.99 -49.02 46.78
N LEU A 7 -17.93 -48.20 46.95
CA LEU A 7 -17.90 -46.81 46.58
C LEU A 7 -17.38 -46.70 45.11
N LEU A 8 -18.25 -46.30 44.20
CA LEU A 8 -17.89 -45.99 42.81
C LEU A 8 -17.37 -44.54 42.76
N LEU A 9 -16.06 -44.36 42.51
CA LEU A 9 -15.50 -43.06 42.16
C LEU A 9 -15.75 -42.77 40.68
N ALA A 10 -16.55 -41.78 40.39
CA ALA A 10 -16.72 -41.24 39.05
C ALA A 10 -15.63 -40.19 38.79
N THR A 11 -14.64 -40.49 37.98
CA THR A 11 -13.62 -39.53 37.49
C THR A 11 -14.22 -38.70 36.37
N ALA A 12 -14.53 -37.45 36.63
CA ALA A 12 -14.92 -36.47 35.61
C ALA A 12 -13.66 -36.06 34.83
N ILE A 13 -13.57 -36.44 33.56
CA ILE A 13 -12.56 -36.00 32.63
C ILE A 13 -12.99 -34.60 32.15
N TRP A 14 -12.33 -33.56 32.64
CA TRP A 14 -12.45 -32.19 32.09
C TRP A 14 -11.70 -32.13 30.76
N MET A 15 -12.41 -32.18 29.62
CA MET A 15 -11.86 -31.79 28.35
C MET A 15 -11.62 -30.27 28.38
N HIS A 16 -10.37 -29.88 28.51
CA HIS A 16 -9.95 -28.52 28.23
C HIS A 16 -10.05 -28.32 26.74
N VAL A 17 -11.11 -27.67 26.27
CA VAL A 17 -11.16 -27.08 24.93
C VAL A 17 -10.15 -25.93 24.96
N PHE A 18 -8.95 -26.18 24.43
CA PHE A 18 -8.05 -25.09 24.09
C PHE A 18 -8.75 -24.27 23.00
N ALA A 19 -9.18 -23.06 23.34
CA ALA A 19 -9.46 -22.06 22.35
C ALA A 19 -8.14 -21.93 21.54
N ALA A 20 -8.18 -22.22 20.24
CA ALA A 20 -7.06 -21.91 19.37
C ALA A 20 -6.88 -20.41 19.46
N ASP A 21 -5.79 -19.95 20.05
CA ASP A 21 -5.39 -18.55 19.98
C ASP A 21 -5.42 -18.16 18.51
N ALA A 22 -6.09 -17.05 18.21
CA ALA A 22 -6.05 -16.46 16.88
C ALA A 22 -4.56 -16.22 16.58
N THR A 23 -3.95 -17.11 15.78
CA THR A 23 -2.54 -16.99 15.45
C THR A 23 -2.39 -15.76 14.58
N ASP A 24 -1.56 -14.80 15.03
CA ASP A 24 -1.17 -13.62 14.25
C ASP A 24 -0.72 -14.05 12.84
N VAL A 25 -0.87 -13.18 11.84
CA VAL A 25 -0.41 -13.47 10.48
C VAL A 25 1.09 -13.75 10.46
N GLU A 26 1.52 -14.72 9.65
CA GLU A 26 2.94 -14.95 9.41
C GLU A 26 3.59 -13.65 8.94
N ARG A 27 4.73 -13.29 9.56
CA ARG A 27 5.53 -12.12 9.18
C ARG A 27 6.92 -12.56 8.75
N ILE A 28 7.28 -12.24 7.51
CA ILE A 28 8.64 -12.41 7.00
C ILE A 28 9.35 -11.08 7.14
N ARG A 29 10.38 -11.05 8.00
CA ARG A 29 11.23 -9.88 8.18
C ARG A 29 12.42 -9.96 7.25
N LEU A 30 12.62 -8.91 6.45
CA LEU A 30 13.86 -8.61 5.74
C LEU A 30 14.54 -7.45 6.44
N GLN A 31 15.85 -7.48 6.47
CA GLN A 31 16.63 -6.43 7.12
C GLN A 31 17.93 -6.17 6.38
N SER A 32 18.22 -4.90 6.18
CA SER A 32 19.53 -4.39 5.83
C SER A 32 20.25 -3.86 7.09
N ARG A 33 21.41 -3.24 6.91
CA ARG A 33 22.10 -2.54 8.02
C ARG A 33 21.25 -1.37 8.55
N ASP A 34 20.53 -0.65 7.69
CA ASP A 34 19.92 0.64 8.02
C ASP A 34 18.39 0.57 8.10
N ALA A 35 17.73 -0.38 7.42
CA ALA A 35 16.29 -0.43 7.29
C ALA A 35 15.71 -1.83 7.52
N VAL A 36 14.41 -1.86 7.83
CA VAL A 36 13.64 -3.08 8.10
C VAL A 36 12.37 -3.06 7.28
N LEU A 37 12.02 -4.21 6.71
CA LEU A 37 10.75 -4.50 6.03
C LEU A 37 10.09 -5.72 6.69
N GLU A 38 8.79 -5.65 6.93
CA GLU A 38 7.98 -6.83 7.28
C GLU A 38 6.90 -7.05 6.22
N VAL A 39 6.83 -8.29 5.71
CA VAL A 39 5.87 -8.71 4.69
C VAL A 39 5.14 -9.96 5.18
N THR A 40 3.82 -10.03 4.99
CA THR A 40 3.08 -11.27 5.21
C THR A 40 2.83 -11.99 3.89
N PRO A 41 3.09 -13.30 3.78
CA PRO A 41 2.63 -14.11 2.64
C PRO A 41 1.11 -14.25 2.60
N ALA A 42 0.45 -14.21 3.76
CA ALA A 42 -0.99 -14.06 3.86
C ALA A 42 -1.44 -12.69 3.33
N LEU A 43 -2.71 -12.43 3.23
CA LEU A 43 -3.27 -11.14 2.87
C LEU A 43 -2.68 -10.54 1.56
N GLY A 44 -2.52 -11.39 0.54
CA GLY A 44 -2.06 -10.98 -0.79
C GLY A 44 -0.56 -10.68 -0.89
N GLY A 45 0.26 -11.03 0.10
CA GLY A 45 1.69 -10.65 0.11
C GLY A 45 1.85 -9.15 0.44
N ARG A 46 1.22 -8.70 1.53
CA ARG A 46 1.13 -7.31 1.97
C ARG A 46 2.35 -6.89 2.78
N VAL A 47 2.85 -5.67 2.58
CA VAL A 47 3.83 -5.05 3.48
C VAL A 47 3.11 -4.55 4.73
N LEU A 48 3.62 -4.93 5.89
CA LEU A 48 3.05 -4.56 7.19
C LEU A 48 3.92 -3.53 7.94
N ALA A 49 5.20 -3.44 7.64
CA ALA A 49 6.09 -2.45 8.23
C ALA A 49 7.25 -2.11 7.30
N PHE A 50 7.66 -0.85 7.29
CA PHE A 50 8.88 -0.35 6.68
C PHE A 50 9.37 0.88 7.43
N GLY A 51 10.69 1.00 7.62
CA GLY A 51 11.32 2.15 8.27
C GLY A 51 12.77 1.87 8.64
N LEU A 52 13.42 2.86 9.25
CA LEU A 52 14.76 2.69 9.80
C LEU A 52 14.76 1.67 10.93
N ALA A 53 15.84 0.91 11.02
CA ALA A 53 16.07 -0.03 12.12
C ALA A 53 16.02 0.71 13.47
N GLY A 54 15.17 0.22 14.39
CA GLY A 54 15.00 0.84 15.72
C GLY A 54 14.07 2.05 15.76
N HIS A 55 13.43 2.42 14.64
CA HIS A 55 12.43 3.50 14.58
C HIS A 55 11.02 2.92 14.39
N PRO A 56 9.96 3.71 14.69
CA PRO A 56 8.59 3.32 14.35
C PRO A 56 8.42 3.09 12.85
N SER A 57 7.55 2.15 12.49
CA SER A 57 7.17 1.94 11.09
C SER A 57 6.51 3.19 10.50
N LEU A 58 6.79 3.44 9.22
CA LEU A 58 6.11 4.46 8.42
C LEU A 58 4.82 3.94 7.78
N ILE A 59 4.65 2.62 7.75
CA ILE A 59 3.46 1.97 7.20
C ILE A 59 2.39 1.87 8.29
N ASN A 60 1.18 2.31 7.96
CA ASN A 60 -0.01 2.18 8.79
C ASN A 60 -0.74 0.88 8.44
N ILE A 61 -1.04 0.05 9.45
CA ILE A 61 -1.81 -1.19 9.32
C ILE A 61 -3.10 -1.10 10.11
N GLY A 62 -4.15 -1.74 9.62
CA GLY A 62 -5.44 -1.82 10.32
C GLY A 62 -5.47 -2.92 11.38
N ASP A 63 -6.30 -2.74 12.40
CA ASP A 63 -6.56 -3.74 13.44
C ASP A 63 -6.93 -5.14 12.92
N PRO A 64 -7.60 -5.27 11.74
CA PRO A 64 -7.92 -6.58 11.18
C PRO A 64 -6.70 -7.47 10.88
N VAL A 65 -5.50 -6.92 10.73
CA VAL A 65 -4.28 -7.73 10.57
C VAL A 65 -4.12 -8.71 11.75
N ALA A 66 -4.44 -8.28 12.95
CA ALA A 66 -4.39 -9.14 14.16
C ALA A 66 -5.72 -9.84 14.45
N SER A 67 -6.86 -9.17 14.22
CA SER A 67 -8.18 -9.68 14.62
C SER A 67 -8.84 -10.59 13.58
N GLN A 68 -8.45 -10.50 12.30
CA GLN A 68 -8.99 -11.29 11.19
C GLN A 68 -7.87 -11.81 10.28
N PRO A 69 -6.93 -12.63 10.80
CA PRO A 69 -5.73 -13.04 10.05
C PRO A 69 -6.02 -13.99 8.87
N ASN A 70 -7.20 -14.59 8.81
CA ASN A 70 -7.60 -15.59 7.82
C ASN A 70 -8.91 -15.19 7.11
N PRO A 71 -8.89 -14.18 6.22
CA PRO A 71 -10.09 -13.73 5.53
C PRO A 71 -10.58 -14.75 4.51
N ALA A 72 -11.89 -14.74 4.24
CA ALA A 72 -12.45 -15.52 3.14
C ALA A 72 -12.03 -14.93 1.79
N VAL A 73 -11.45 -15.77 0.92
CA VAL A 73 -11.09 -15.39 -0.45
C VAL A 73 -12.24 -15.74 -1.38
N SER A 74 -13.06 -14.76 -1.71
CA SER A 74 -14.19 -14.96 -2.63
C SER A 74 -14.57 -13.68 -3.36
N ALA A 75 -15.25 -13.80 -4.51
CA ALA A 75 -15.75 -12.63 -5.24
C ALA A 75 -16.85 -11.84 -4.50
N THR A 76 -17.37 -12.35 -3.40
CA THR A 76 -18.36 -11.69 -2.56
C THR A 76 -17.76 -11.06 -1.30
N ALA A 77 -16.47 -11.29 -1.03
CA ALA A 77 -15.81 -10.67 0.12
C ALA A 77 -15.75 -9.15 -0.04
N ASP A 78 -15.97 -8.43 1.06
CA ASP A 78 -15.80 -6.98 1.13
C ASP A 78 -14.38 -6.63 1.59
N ASP A 79 -14.02 -5.34 1.51
CA ASP A 79 -12.78 -4.85 2.06
C ASP A 79 -12.80 -4.97 3.59
N ILE A 80 -11.66 -5.38 4.14
CA ILE A 80 -11.51 -5.61 5.59
C ILE A 80 -10.68 -4.49 6.24
N GLY A 81 -10.06 -3.63 5.45
CA GLY A 81 -9.29 -2.51 5.98
C GLY A 81 -7.94 -2.92 6.58
N TYR A 82 -7.26 -3.90 6.01
CA TYR A 82 -5.91 -4.30 6.45
C TYR A 82 -4.86 -3.22 6.29
N LEU A 83 -5.08 -2.23 5.42
CA LEU A 83 -4.15 -1.15 5.11
C LEU A 83 -2.78 -1.69 4.63
N GLY A 84 -1.67 -1.20 5.20
CA GLY A 84 -0.33 -1.63 4.79
C GLY A 84 0.08 -1.08 3.42
N HIS A 85 1.02 -1.75 2.73
CA HIS A 85 1.22 -1.52 1.30
C HIS A 85 0.76 -2.75 0.52
N ASP A 86 0.03 -2.49 -0.55
CA ASP A 86 -0.47 -3.51 -1.47
C ASP A 86 -0.34 -3.04 -2.92
N VAL A 87 -0.46 -3.97 -3.86
CA VAL A 87 -0.48 -3.68 -5.30
C VAL A 87 -1.86 -4.04 -5.84
N TRP A 88 -2.56 -3.05 -6.31
CA TRP A 88 -3.84 -3.17 -7.00
C TRP A 88 -3.67 -3.13 -8.52
N LEU A 89 -4.72 -3.38 -9.25
CA LEU A 89 -4.80 -3.25 -10.70
C LEU A 89 -5.79 -2.13 -11.03
N GLY A 90 -5.31 -1.05 -11.64
CA GLY A 90 -6.17 0.01 -12.14
C GLY A 90 -6.75 -0.28 -13.54
N PRO A 91 -7.72 0.52 -14.01
CA PRO A 91 -8.40 1.57 -13.25
C PRO A 91 -9.46 1.00 -12.30
N GLN A 92 -9.77 1.74 -11.24
CA GLN A 92 -10.80 1.36 -10.25
C GLN A 92 -12.18 1.15 -10.89
N SER A 93 -12.53 1.95 -11.89
CA SER A 93 -13.79 1.83 -12.65
C SER A 93 -13.91 0.51 -13.43
N GLY A 94 -12.80 -0.19 -13.66
CA GLY A 94 -12.77 -1.48 -14.36
C GLY A 94 -12.78 -2.71 -13.45
N TRP A 95 -12.75 -2.56 -12.12
CA TRP A 95 -12.55 -3.68 -11.22
C TRP A 95 -13.60 -4.77 -11.36
N TRP A 96 -14.86 -4.42 -11.40
CA TRP A 96 -15.97 -5.37 -11.42
C TRP A 96 -16.71 -5.47 -12.75
N SER A 97 -16.41 -4.60 -13.72
CA SER A 97 -17.08 -4.57 -15.03
C SER A 97 -16.59 -5.63 -16.01
N ASP A 98 -15.40 -6.25 -15.76
CA ASP A 98 -14.76 -7.18 -16.69
C ASP A 98 -14.62 -8.61 -16.12
N GLN A 99 -15.51 -9.01 -15.19
CA GLN A 99 -15.55 -10.33 -14.57
C GLN A 99 -16.93 -10.97 -14.66
N GLN A 100 -17.01 -12.28 -14.41
CA GLN A 100 -18.26 -13.05 -14.47
C GLN A 100 -18.53 -13.84 -13.17
N VAL A 101 -17.71 -13.62 -12.12
CA VAL A 101 -17.79 -14.37 -10.86
C VAL A 101 -18.68 -13.72 -9.82
N ASN A 102 -19.10 -12.46 -10.06
CA ASN A 102 -20.07 -11.73 -9.23
C ASN A 102 -20.97 -10.86 -10.11
N ALA A 103 -22.13 -11.38 -10.50
CA ALA A 103 -23.08 -10.69 -11.36
C ALA A 103 -23.61 -9.38 -10.73
N ALA A 104 -23.87 -9.38 -9.41
CA ALA A 104 -24.40 -8.20 -8.74
C ALA A 104 -23.41 -7.01 -8.80
N ARG A 105 -22.13 -7.24 -8.55
CA ARG A 105 -21.09 -6.19 -8.67
C ARG A 105 -20.85 -5.79 -10.12
N HIS A 106 -20.96 -6.72 -11.06
CA HIS A 106 -20.87 -6.44 -12.50
C HIS A 106 -22.00 -5.50 -12.93
N ASP A 107 -23.25 -5.85 -12.65
CA ASP A 107 -24.43 -5.09 -13.07
C ASP A 107 -24.50 -3.71 -12.42
N ALA A 108 -24.04 -3.61 -11.16
CA ALA A 108 -23.89 -2.35 -10.45
C ALA A 108 -22.71 -1.50 -10.94
N ARG A 109 -21.84 -2.02 -11.82
CA ARG A 109 -20.55 -1.40 -12.18
C ARG A 109 -19.78 -0.93 -10.96
N ALA A 110 -19.71 -1.81 -9.96
CA ALA A 110 -19.11 -1.49 -8.68
C ALA A 110 -17.65 -1.03 -8.85
N VAL A 111 -17.26 -0.01 -8.11
CA VAL A 111 -15.89 0.52 -8.07
C VAL A 111 -15.18 0.15 -6.76
N TRP A 112 -15.87 -0.60 -5.90
CA TRP A 112 -15.39 -1.08 -4.61
C TRP A 112 -15.99 -2.45 -4.29
N PRO A 113 -15.35 -3.34 -3.55
CA PRO A 113 -13.98 -3.25 -3.03
C PRO A 113 -12.92 -3.59 -4.09
N PRO A 114 -11.60 -3.48 -3.78
CA PRO A 114 -10.54 -4.04 -4.61
C PRO A 114 -10.64 -5.56 -4.70
N ASP A 115 -9.92 -6.17 -5.63
CA ASP A 115 -9.96 -7.60 -5.93
C ASP A 115 -9.59 -8.46 -4.71
N PRO A 116 -10.52 -9.23 -4.10
CA PRO A 116 -10.25 -10.02 -2.90
C PRO A 116 -9.24 -11.15 -3.13
N TYR A 117 -9.11 -11.66 -4.36
CA TYR A 117 -8.14 -12.72 -4.69
C TYR A 117 -6.70 -12.21 -4.66
N LEU A 118 -6.50 -10.93 -5.00
CA LEU A 118 -5.19 -10.29 -4.91
C LEU A 118 -4.91 -9.73 -3.50
N ALA A 119 -5.96 -9.30 -2.79
CA ALA A 119 -5.83 -8.64 -1.50
C ALA A 119 -5.75 -9.60 -0.30
N PHE A 120 -6.37 -10.80 -0.38
CA PHE A 120 -6.57 -11.68 0.77
C PHE A 120 -5.95 -13.07 0.63
N ALA A 121 -5.65 -13.51 -0.61
CA ALA A 121 -5.16 -14.86 -0.80
C ALA A 121 -3.76 -15.06 -0.20
N GLN A 122 -3.53 -16.27 0.32
CA GLN A 122 -2.18 -16.72 0.68
C GLN A 122 -1.32 -16.76 -0.57
N THR A 123 -0.17 -16.08 -0.54
CA THR A 123 0.84 -16.13 -1.60
C THR A 123 1.85 -17.24 -1.34
N ARG A 124 2.42 -17.77 -2.42
CA ARG A 124 3.50 -18.76 -2.34
C ARG A 124 4.85 -18.05 -2.27
N VAL A 125 5.68 -18.42 -1.30
CA VAL A 125 7.07 -17.98 -1.25
C VAL A 125 7.86 -18.69 -2.34
N VAL A 126 8.31 -17.95 -3.36
CA VAL A 126 9.09 -18.46 -4.49
C VAL A 126 10.58 -18.45 -4.17
N ALA A 127 11.05 -17.38 -3.53
CA ALA A 127 12.45 -17.25 -3.08
C ALA A 127 12.50 -16.42 -1.81
N ARG A 128 13.45 -16.75 -0.92
CA ARG A 128 13.69 -16.02 0.33
C ARG A 128 15.17 -16.03 0.67
N ALA A 129 15.70 -14.86 1.02
CA ALA A 129 17.01 -14.63 1.62
C ALA A 129 16.85 -13.56 2.72
N PRO A 130 17.88 -13.28 3.54
CA PRO A 130 17.79 -12.27 4.60
C PRO A 130 17.40 -10.87 4.11
N ASP A 131 17.80 -10.52 2.89
CA ASP A 131 17.60 -9.22 2.24
C ASP A 131 16.64 -9.25 1.04
N ARG A 132 16.07 -10.43 0.73
CA ARG A 132 15.23 -10.62 -0.46
C ARG A 132 14.06 -11.57 -0.23
N LEU A 133 12.92 -11.24 -0.83
CA LEU A 133 11.70 -12.07 -0.83
C LEU A 133 11.03 -11.99 -2.20
N VAL A 134 10.53 -13.14 -2.71
CA VAL A 134 9.68 -13.21 -3.90
C VAL A 134 8.43 -14.00 -3.56
N LEU A 135 7.27 -13.38 -3.79
CA LEU A 135 5.95 -13.94 -3.52
C LEU A 135 5.15 -14.05 -4.81
N GLU A 136 4.52 -15.19 -5.04
CA GLU A 136 3.60 -15.41 -6.16
C GLU A 136 2.17 -15.57 -5.62
N GLY A 137 1.26 -14.73 -6.12
CA GLY A 137 -0.16 -14.81 -5.84
C GLY A 137 -0.86 -15.92 -6.60
N ILE A 138 -2.16 -16.06 -6.36
CA ILE A 138 -3.04 -16.97 -7.10
C ILE A 138 -3.60 -16.28 -8.35
N ASP A 139 -4.23 -17.07 -9.22
CA ASP A 139 -5.00 -16.54 -10.36
C ASP A 139 -6.25 -15.84 -9.86
N SER A 140 -6.40 -14.56 -10.20
CA SER A 140 -7.63 -13.84 -9.91
C SER A 140 -8.66 -13.99 -11.03
N PRO A 141 -9.85 -14.53 -10.75
CA PRO A 141 -10.95 -14.54 -11.71
C PRO A 141 -11.60 -13.16 -11.87
N VAL A 142 -11.36 -12.22 -10.94
CA VAL A 142 -11.91 -10.86 -10.97
C VAL A 142 -11.12 -10.00 -11.95
N THR A 143 -9.85 -9.74 -11.69
CA THR A 143 -9.00 -8.88 -12.54
C THR A 143 -8.42 -9.60 -13.74
N GLY A 144 -8.37 -10.93 -13.74
CA GLY A 144 -7.83 -11.76 -14.82
C GLY A 144 -6.29 -11.80 -14.84
N VAL A 145 -5.65 -11.59 -13.69
CA VAL A 145 -4.18 -11.60 -13.60
C VAL A 145 -3.70 -12.48 -12.45
N ARG A 146 -2.41 -12.86 -12.54
CA ARG A 146 -1.59 -13.35 -11.42
C ARG A 146 -0.50 -12.34 -11.13
N LEU A 147 -0.31 -12.02 -9.84
CA LEU A 147 0.76 -11.13 -9.39
C LEU A 147 1.98 -11.93 -8.91
N LEU A 148 3.16 -11.44 -9.27
CA LEU A 148 4.43 -11.79 -8.62
C LEU A 148 4.98 -10.50 -7.99
N LYS A 149 5.26 -10.52 -6.69
CA LYS A 149 5.84 -9.39 -5.95
C LYS A 149 7.27 -9.75 -5.52
N SER A 150 8.19 -8.79 -5.63
CA SER A 150 9.59 -8.97 -5.25
C SER A 150 10.03 -7.80 -4.40
N PHE A 151 10.74 -8.10 -3.31
CA PHE A 151 11.29 -7.15 -2.37
C PHE A 151 12.78 -7.46 -2.21
N ALA A 152 13.66 -6.47 -2.39
CA ALA A 152 15.09 -6.67 -2.21
C ALA A 152 15.74 -5.39 -1.71
N PHE A 153 16.54 -5.47 -0.64
CA PHE A 153 17.39 -4.36 -0.25
C PHE A 153 18.54 -4.19 -1.25
N ASP A 154 18.86 -2.93 -1.56
CA ASP A 154 19.99 -2.60 -2.42
C ASP A 154 21.30 -2.83 -1.66
N PRO A 155 22.18 -3.72 -2.13
CA PRO A 155 23.43 -4.01 -1.44
C PRO A 155 24.40 -2.82 -1.40
N ALA A 156 24.26 -1.88 -2.34
CA ALA A 156 25.09 -0.66 -2.40
C ALA A 156 24.51 0.49 -1.55
N ASP A 157 23.19 0.48 -1.31
CA ASP A 157 22.49 1.48 -0.50
C ASP A 157 21.51 0.81 0.48
N PRO A 158 21.99 0.40 1.67
CA PRO A 158 21.21 -0.37 2.62
C PRO A 158 20.01 0.37 3.23
N ALA A 159 19.87 1.67 2.98
CA ALA A 159 18.67 2.44 3.30
C ALA A 159 17.57 2.31 2.22
N THR A 160 17.86 1.66 1.10
CA THR A 160 16.99 1.55 -0.07
C THR A 160 16.50 0.12 -0.30
N LEU A 161 15.20 -0.04 -0.44
CA LEU A 161 14.48 -1.25 -0.84
C LEU A 161 13.99 -1.07 -2.29
N GLU A 162 14.19 -2.06 -3.15
CA GLU A 162 13.48 -2.21 -4.42
C GLU A 162 12.25 -3.11 -4.21
N LEU A 163 11.09 -2.59 -4.54
CA LEU A 163 9.82 -3.29 -4.58
C LEU A 163 9.37 -3.37 -6.02
N SER A 164 9.12 -4.56 -6.56
CA SER A 164 8.59 -4.72 -7.91
C SER A 164 7.38 -5.65 -7.96
N ALA A 165 6.48 -5.37 -8.89
CA ALA A 165 5.34 -6.21 -9.19
C ALA A 165 5.33 -6.58 -10.67
N LEU A 166 4.93 -7.82 -10.97
CA LEU A 166 4.68 -8.31 -12.32
C LEU A 166 3.26 -8.86 -12.35
N ALA A 167 2.42 -8.32 -13.22
CA ALA A 167 1.07 -8.82 -13.49
C ALA A 167 1.05 -9.57 -14.82
N ARG A 168 0.67 -10.85 -14.78
CA ARG A 168 0.51 -11.70 -15.96
C ARG A 168 -0.96 -11.89 -16.27
N ASN A 169 -1.38 -11.63 -17.51
CA ASN A 169 -2.72 -11.98 -17.97
C ASN A 169 -2.88 -13.51 -18.00
N ILE A 170 -3.87 -14.00 -17.22
CA ILE A 170 -4.20 -15.43 -17.12
C ILE A 170 -5.44 -15.82 -17.94
N ARG A 171 -6.07 -14.86 -18.60
CA ARG A 171 -7.24 -15.11 -19.45
C ARG A 171 -6.81 -15.49 -20.87
N ASP A 172 -7.72 -16.11 -21.61
CA ASP A 172 -7.60 -16.43 -23.03
C ASP A 172 -7.90 -15.25 -23.97
N ARG A 173 -8.17 -14.06 -23.40
CA ARG A 173 -8.48 -12.80 -24.08
C ARG A 173 -7.64 -11.65 -23.53
N PRO A 174 -7.52 -10.55 -24.28
CA PRO A 174 -6.81 -9.37 -23.79
C PRO A 174 -7.40 -8.80 -22.48
N VAL A 175 -6.54 -8.28 -21.61
CA VAL A 175 -6.88 -7.62 -20.35
C VAL A 175 -6.16 -6.27 -20.29
N SER A 176 -6.90 -5.19 -20.05
CA SER A 176 -6.34 -3.84 -19.97
C SER A 176 -6.27 -3.39 -18.51
N ARG A 177 -5.05 -3.15 -18.00
CA ARG A 177 -4.78 -2.80 -16.59
C ARG A 177 -3.53 -1.93 -16.48
N ASP A 178 -3.34 -1.33 -15.32
CA ASP A 178 -2.07 -0.83 -14.82
C ASP A 178 -1.72 -1.50 -13.47
N LEU A 179 -0.48 -1.38 -13.05
CA LEU A 179 -0.07 -1.70 -11.68
C LEU A 179 -0.21 -0.45 -10.84
N TRP A 180 -0.95 -0.56 -9.74
CA TRP A 180 -1.26 0.51 -8.82
C TRP A 180 -0.66 0.19 -7.45
N PHE A 181 0.46 0.82 -7.13
CA PHE A 181 1.11 0.70 -5.83
C PHE A 181 0.42 1.61 -4.84
N ASN A 182 -0.06 1.05 -3.74
CA ASN A 182 -0.79 1.80 -2.73
C ASN A 182 -0.14 1.63 -1.35
N THR A 183 0.48 2.70 -0.84
CA THR A 183 1.22 2.73 0.42
C THR A 183 0.45 3.56 1.45
N ARG A 184 -0.05 2.90 2.52
CA ARG A 184 -0.82 3.55 3.57
C ARG A 184 0.09 4.01 4.70
N THR A 185 -0.07 5.26 5.06
CA THR A 185 0.66 5.94 6.14
C THR A 185 -0.34 6.64 7.07
N SER A 186 0.13 7.16 8.22
CA SER A 186 -0.68 8.06 9.03
C SER A 186 -0.99 9.35 8.28
N ALA A 187 -2.20 9.90 8.44
CA ALA A 187 -2.57 11.21 7.89
C ALA A 187 -1.74 12.37 8.45
N ALA A 188 -0.98 12.15 9.52
CA ALA A 188 -0.05 13.14 10.07
C ALA A 188 1.26 13.28 9.27
N ILE A 189 1.52 12.43 8.27
CA ILE A 189 2.71 12.52 7.41
C ILE A 189 2.66 13.78 6.55
N ARG A 190 3.82 14.42 6.31
CA ARG A 190 3.94 15.54 5.39
C ARG A 190 4.50 15.07 4.07
N VAL A 191 3.71 15.17 3.00
CA VAL A 191 4.08 14.63 1.68
C VAL A 191 4.42 15.73 0.70
N TYR A 192 5.42 15.46 -0.12
CA TYR A 192 5.94 16.32 -1.17
C TYR A 192 6.01 15.58 -2.49
N VAL A 193 5.46 16.17 -3.54
CA VAL A 193 5.46 15.65 -4.91
C VAL A 193 5.90 16.75 -5.86
N PRO A 194 6.91 16.54 -6.72
CA PRO A 194 7.29 17.54 -7.72
C PRO A 194 6.18 17.66 -8.78
N VAL A 195 5.73 18.88 -9.06
CA VAL A 195 4.75 19.19 -10.11
C VAL A 195 5.23 20.41 -10.88
N ALA A 196 5.02 20.42 -12.19
CA ALA A 196 5.47 21.55 -13.01
C ALA A 196 4.59 22.77 -12.83
N THR A 197 3.28 22.58 -12.75
CA THR A 197 2.27 23.64 -12.60
C THR A 197 1.08 23.15 -11.77
N ASP A 198 0.25 24.09 -11.30
CA ASP A 198 -1.01 23.75 -10.61
C ASP A 198 -2.01 23.03 -11.53
N ALA A 199 -1.88 23.17 -12.85
CA ALA A 199 -2.71 22.45 -13.82
C ALA A 199 -2.44 20.92 -13.82
N ASP A 200 -1.29 20.51 -13.29
CA ASP A 200 -0.93 19.09 -13.12
C ASP A 200 -1.53 18.47 -11.86
N VAL A 201 -2.29 19.24 -11.08
CA VAL A 201 -2.93 18.82 -9.82
C VAL A 201 -4.44 18.91 -9.97
N ARG A 202 -5.14 17.76 -9.80
CA ARG A 202 -6.60 17.67 -9.76
C ARG A 202 -7.05 17.20 -8.38
N ILE A 203 -7.92 17.96 -7.74
CA ILE A 203 -8.46 17.62 -6.42
C ILE A 203 -9.87 17.07 -6.60
N GLU A 204 -10.11 15.87 -6.06
CA GLU A 204 -11.41 15.25 -5.94
C GLU A 204 -11.76 15.13 -4.45
N ALA A 205 -12.70 15.94 -3.97
CA ALA A 205 -13.14 15.92 -2.59
C ALA A 205 -14.44 15.16 -2.44
N ALA A 206 -14.48 14.19 -1.52
CA ALA A 206 -15.73 13.73 -0.96
C ALA A 206 -16.19 14.77 0.09
N GLU A 207 -17.48 15.06 0.18
CA GLU A 207 -18.08 15.89 1.23
C GLU A 207 -17.59 17.35 1.32
N ALA A 208 -17.23 17.97 0.22
CA ALA A 208 -16.80 19.38 0.17
C ALA A 208 -15.56 19.74 1.03
N MET A 209 -14.80 18.76 1.52
CA MET A 209 -13.61 18.99 2.34
C MET A 209 -12.34 18.53 1.62
N ALA A 210 -11.84 19.37 0.71
CA ALA A 210 -10.57 19.10 0.03
C ALA A 210 -9.40 18.95 1.03
N PRO A 211 -8.42 18.10 0.75
CA PRO A 211 -7.17 18.02 1.50
C PRO A 211 -6.48 19.38 1.57
N ALA A 212 -5.81 19.66 2.68
CA ALA A 212 -4.97 20.84 2.78
C ALA A 212 -3.74 20.64 1.88
N TRP A 213 -3.47 21.61 1.01
CA TRP A 213 -2.33 21.58 0.11
C TRP A 213 -1.74 22.98 -0.13
N ARG A 214 -0.51 23.02 -0.58
CA ARG A 214 0.06 24.21 -1.21
C ARG A 214 1.12 23.78 -2.24
N SER A 215 1.27 24.58 -3.28
CA SER A 215 2.38 24.47 -4.21
C SER A 215 3.43 25.52 -3.85
N ASP A 216 4.71 25.15 -3.89
CA ASP A 216 5.84 26.05 -3.65
C ASP A 216 7.04 25.60 -4.50
N ALA A 217 7.56 26.47 -5.34
CA ALA A 217 8.77 26.24 -6.14
C ALA A 217 8.77 24.91 -6.92
N GLY A 218 7.66 24.54 -7.59
CA GLY A 218 7.55 23.32 -8.36
C GLY A 218 7.34 22.06 -7.53
N VAL A 219 6.82 22.18 -6.29
CA VAL A 219 6.45 21.04 -5.44
C VAL A 219 5.05 21.23 -4.89
N PHE A 220 4.21 20.22 -5.06
CA PHE A 220 2.98 20.09 -4.30
C PHE A 220 3.34 19.63 -2.88
N ALA A 221 2.84 20.32 -1.87
CA ALA A 221 3.04 19.96 -0.48
C ALA A 221 1.70 19.60 0.18
N PHE A 222 1.53 18.36 0.55
CA PHE A 222 0.43 17.93 1.40
C PHE A 222 0.86 18.10 2.86
N LEU A 223 0.21 19.05 3.54
CA LEU A 223 0.51 19.36 4.94
C LEU A 223 -0.73 19.04 5.79
N PRO A 224 -0.58 18.23 6.84
CA PRO A 224 -1.67 18.01 7.79
C PRO A 224 -2.16 19.34 8.35
N PRO A 225 -3.46 19.51 8.61
CA PRO A 225 -3.98 20.73 9.22
C PRO A 225 -3.33 20.96 10.59
N SER A 226 -3.01 22.22 10.90
CA SER A 226 -2.38 22.60 12.17
C SER A 226 -3.33 22.60 13.37
N THR A 227 -4.63 22.49 13.12
CA THR A 227 -5.67 22.50 14.16
C THR A 227 -6.41 21.17 14.17
N ALA A 228 -6.49 20.53 15.33
CA ALA A 228 -7.37 19.39 15.55
C ALA A 228 -8.84 19.82 15.34
N GLY A 229 -9.69 18.92 14.85
CA GLY A 229 -11.14 19.08 14.90
C GLY A 229 -11.88 19.18 13.56
N ALA A 230 -11.21 19.24 12.41
CA ALA A 230 -11.91 19.18 11.13
C ALA A 230 -11.63 17.85 10.43
N SER A 231 -12.63 16.98 10.34
CA SER A 231 -12.58 15.79 9.47
C SER A 231 -12.31 16.21 8.03
N ARG A 232 -11.45 15.46 7.34
CA ARG A 232 -11.19 15.66 5.92
C ARG A 232 -11.16 14.34 5.19
N ARG A 233 -11.77 14.34 4.01
CA ARG A 233 -11.69 13.23 3.06
C ARG A 233 -11.57 13.78 1.67
N GLY A 234 -10.69 13.21 0.88
CA GLY A 234 -10.54 13.61 -0.51
C GLY A 234 -9.35 12.96 -1.18
N LYS A 235 -9.28 13.16 -2.49
CA LYS A 235 -8.21 12.62 -3.31
C LYS A 235 -7.56 13.71 -4.14
N VAL A 236 -6.25 13.63 -4.27
CA VAL A 236 -5.45 14.51 -5.14
C VAL A 236 -4.77 13.64 -6.17
N LEU A 237 -4.98 13.95 -7.44
CA LEU A 237 -4.39 13.25 -8.57
C LEU A 237 -3.39 14.18 -9.25
N MET A 238 -2.18 13.70 -9.49
CA MET A 238 -1.09 14.53 -9.98
C MET A 238 -0.38 13.89 -11.17
N GLN A 239 0.07 14.75 -12.11
CA GLN A 239 1.12 14.41 -13.03
C GLN A 239 2.43 14.96 -12.48
N PRO A 240 3.32 14.13 -11.91
CA PRO A 240 4.57 14.63 -11.37
C PRO A 240 5.51 15.11 -12.47
N SER A 241 6.37 16.07 -12.16
CA SER A 241 7.43 16.56 -13.05
C SER A 241 8.75 15.78 -12.91
N ALA A 242 8.86 14.95 -11.85
CA ALA A 242 9.98 14.04 -11.64
C ALA A 242 9.50 12.75 -10.95
N GLY A 243 10.22 11.64 -11.13
CA GLY A 243 9.85 10.31 -10.67
C GLY A 243 10.05 10.07 -9.17
N TRP A 244 9.48 10.92 -8.31
CA TRP A 244 9.56 10.74 -6.87
C TRP A 244 8.41 11.39 -6.12
N MET A 245 8.13 10.86 -4.92
CA MET A 245 7.41 11.53 -3.85
C MET A 245 8.11 11.26 -2.52
N ALA A 246 7.94 12.13 -1.53
CA ALA A 246 8.58 11.98 -0.24
C ALA A 246 7.63 12.31 0.91
N GLY A 247 7.69 11.52 1.98
CA GLY A 247 6.95 11.72 3.22
C GLY A 247 7.89 11.94 4.41
N PHE A 248 7.50 12.78 5.36
CA PHE A 248 8.24 13.02 6.61
C PHE A 248 7.34 12.71 7.81
N ALA A 249 7.75 11.72 8.61
CA ALA A 249 7.10 11.33 9.85
C ALA A 249 8.10 10.64 10.79
N HIS A 250 7.84 10.63 12.10
CA HIS A 250 8.62 9.89 13.09
C HIS A 250 10.14 10.12 13.00
N ARG A 251 10.58 11.35 12.70
CA ARG A 251 12.00 11.70 12.48
C ARG A 251 12.66 10.91 11.35
N GLN A 252 11.89 10.53 10.36
CA GLN A 252 12.33 9.82 9.16
C GLN A 252 11.86 10.57 7.91
N ALA A 253 12.70 10.52 6.87
CA ALA A 253 12.32 10.87 5.50
C ALA A 253 12.12 9.57 4.72
N PHE A 254 10.94 9.37 4.18
CA PHE A 254 10.55 8.24 3.33
C PHE A 254 10.42 8.72 1.90
N VAL A 255 11.23 8.22 0.99
CA VAL A 255 11.22 8.61 -0.42
C VAL A 255 10.87 7.41 -1.28
N ILE A 256 9.81 7.54 -2.05
CA ILE A 256 9.37 6.59 -3.07
C ILE A 256 9.82 7.14 -4.43
N ARG A 257 10.72 6.44 -5.13
CA ARG A 257 11.10 6.73 -6.51
C ARG A 257 10.45 5.73 -7.45
N PHE A 258 10.05 6.20 -8.61
CA PHE A 258 9.38 5.43 -9.66
C PHE A 258 9.77 5.95 -11.05
N ASP A 259 9.53 5.16 -12.08
CA ASP A 259 9.75 5.59 -13.46
C ASP A 259 8.71 6.64 -13.85
N LEU A 260 9.17 7.87 -14.15
CA LEU A 260 8.31 8.94 -14.63
C LEU A 260 7.71 8.57 -15.99
N GLN A 261 6.40 8.68 -16.09
CA GLN A 261 5.66 8.36 -17.31
C GLN A 261 5.03 9.61 -17.93
N PRO A 262 4.93 9.69 -19.26
CA PRO A 262 4.16 10.75 -19.88
C PRO A 262 2.67 10.60 -19.50
N ARG A 263 1.94 11.72 -19.38
CA ARG A 263 0.51 11.72 -19.02
C ARG A 263 -0.33 10.80 -19.93
N SER A 264 0.06 10.67 -21.21
CA SER A 264 -0.63 9.81 -22.18
C SER A 264 -0.50 8.30 -21.92
N ALA A 265 0.48 7.88 -21.11
CA ALA A 265 0.64 6.48 -20.71
C ALA A 265 -0.18 6.12 -19.45
N ILE A 266 -0.67 7.11 -18.73
CA ILE A 266 -1.49 6.91 -17.53
C ILE A 266 -2.96 6.94 -17.91
N HIS A 267 -3.78 6.07 -17.28
CA HIS A 267 -5.22 6.03 -17.55
C HIS A 267 -5.87 7.41 -17.34
N PRO A 268 -6.81 7.86 -18.20
CA PRO A 268 -7.38 9.21 -18.13
C PRO A 268 -8.02 9.58 -16.79
N GLN A 269 -8.57 8.59 -16.08
CA GLN A 269 -9.21 8.79 -14.77
C GLN A 269 -8.21 8.91 -13.61
N GLN A 270 -6.91 8.63 -13.83
CA GLN A 270 -5.89 8.54 -12.80
C GLN A 270 -4.84 9.65 -12.95
N GLY A 271 -4.11 9.95 -11.88
CA GLY A 271 -2.82 10.60 -11.90
C GLY A 271 -1.70 9.57 -11.88
N GLN A 272 -0.48 9.90 -12.27
CA GLN A 272 0.63 8.99 -12.03
C GLN A 272 0.93 8.88 -10.52
N VAL A 273 0.77 9.99 -9.78
CA VAL A 273 0.77 10.01 -8.32
C VAL A 273 -0.61 10.42 -7.84
N GLU A 274 -1.12 9.70 -6.86
CA GLU A 274 -2.37 10.05 -6.19
C GLU A 274 -2.16 10.03 -4.67
N LEU A 275 -2.84 10.94 -3.98
CA LEU A 275 -2.89 10.96 -2.52
C LEU A 275 -4.34 10.90 -2.09
N TYR A 276 -4.72 9.87 -1.31
CA TYR A 276 -6.03 9.80 -0.70
C TYR A 276 -5.92 10.05 0.80
N LEU A 277 -6.73 10.97 1.30
CA LEU A 277 -6.80 11.33 2.71
C LEU A 277 -8.15 10.94 3.30
N ASP A 278 -8.13 10.33 4.46
CA ASP A 278 -9.32 10.13 5.30
C ASP A 278 -8.94 10.24 6.78
N HIS A 279 -9.37 11.30 7.43
CA HIS A 279 -9.17 11.46 8.87
C HIS A 279 -10.35 12.14 9.54
N GLY A 280 -10.63 11.73 10.79
CA GLY A 280 -11.53 12.39 11.72
C GLY A 280 -10.83 13.49 12.53
N GLU A 281 -11.25 13.67 13.77
CA GLU A 281 -10.67 14.66 14.69
C GLU A 281 -9.20 14.36 15.03
N ASP A 282 -8.85 13.08 15.19
CA ASP A 282 -7.48 12.64 15.42
C ASP A 282 -6.79 12.37 14.07
N ILE A 283 -5.93 13.29 13.66
CA ILE A 283 -5.16 13.20 12.42
C ILE A 283 -4.18 12.02 12.47
N ALA A 284 -3.60 11.72 13.64
CA ALA A 284 -2.61 10.64 13.74
C ALA A 284 -3.23 9.26 13.55
N ALA A 285 -4.51 9.09 13.91
CA ALA A 285 -5.29 7.89 13.65
C ALA A 285 -5.86 7.83 12.22
N GLY A 286 -5.77 8.92 11.46
CA GLY A 286 -6.24 8.97 10.08
C GLY A 286 -5.31 8.26 9.10
N LEU A 287 -5.80 8.12 7.87
CA LEU A 287 -5.15 7.46 6.76
C LEU A 287 -4.71 8.47 5.71
N LEU A 288 -3.48 8.34 5.24
CA LEU A 288 -3.02 8.88 3.96
C LEU A 288 -2.49 7.74 3.09
N GLU A 289 -3.02 7.62 1.88
CA GLU A 289 -2.51 6.73 0.85
C GLU A 289 -1.56 7.51 -0.06
N MET A 290 -0.34 6.98 -0.22
CA MET A 290 0.67 7.44 -1.18
C MET A 290 0.67 6.44 -2.33
N GLU A 291 0.15 6.85 -3.48
CA GLU A 291 -0.15 5.94 -4.58
C GLU A 291 0.67 6.28 -5.82
N VAL A 292 1.13 5.24 -6.54
CA VAL A 292 1.83 5.37 -7.82
C VAL A 292 1.20 4.44 -8.84
N HIS A 293 0.89 4.99 -10.02
CA HIS A 293 0.38 4.24 -11.16
C HIS A 293 1.47 4.00 -12.22
N ALA A 294 1.57 2.75 -12.66
CA ALA A 294 2.36 2.36 -13.83
C ALA A 294 1.58 2.65 -15.13
N PRO A 295 2.21 2.51 -16.31
CA PRO A 295 1.51 2.67 -17.58
C PRO A 295 0.30 1.75 -17.72
N TYR A 296 -0.84 2.31 -18.16
CA TYR A 296 -2.02 1.54 -18.53
C TYR A 296 -1.78 0.80 -19.83
N ARG A 297 -1.93 -0.52 -19.80
CA ARG A 297 -1.59 -1.38 -20.94
C ARG A 297 -2.64 -2.46 -21.18
N THR A 298 -2.81 -2.83 -22.45
CA THR A 298 -3.55 -4.03 -22.85
C THR A 298 -2.57 -5.19 -23.00
N LEU A 299 -2.76 -6.24 -22.24
CA LEU A 299 -1.96 -7.46 -22.24
C LEU A 299 -2.66 -8.55 -23.05
N ALA A 300 -2.00 -9.10 -24.03
CA ALA A 300 -2.45 -10.31 -24.73
C ALA A 300 -2.48 -11.51 -23.74
N PRO A 301 -3.16 -12.64 -24.09
CA PRO A 301 -3.12 -13.85 -23.30
C PRO A 301 -1.69 -14.29 -22.98
N GLY A 302 -1.40 -14.49 -21.69
CA GLY A 302 -0.08 -14.89 -21.19
C GLY A 302 0.97 -13.76 -21.15
N GLU A 303 0.70 -12.59 -21.73
CA GLU A 303 1.59 -11.42 -21.62
C GLU A 303 1.64 -10.88 -20.19
N ALA A 304 2.74 -10.20 -19.86
CA ALA A 304 2.92 -9.61 -18.53
C ALA A 304 3.42 -8.17 -18.63
N MET A 305 3.07 -7.36 -17.64
CA MET A 305 3.65 -6.04 -17.40
C MET A 305 4.40 -6.04 -16.06
N ARG A 306 5.39 -5.17 -15.94
CA ARG A 306 6.17 -4.98 -14.70
C ARG A 306 6.29 -3.51 -14.39
N ALA A 307 6.29 -3.18 -13.10
CA ALA A 307 6.69 -1.89 -12.58
C ALA A 307 7.40 -2.05 -11.24
N SER A 308 8.12 -1.03 -10.82
CA SER A 308 8.84 -1.03 -9.55
C SER A 308 8.83 0.34 -8.89
N GLU A 309 8.99 0.31 -7.58
CA GLU A 309 9.31 1.44 -6.74
C GLU A 309 10.65 1.20 -6.03
N ARG A 310 11.40 2.27 -5.77
CA ARG A 310 12.56 2.26 -4.88
C ARG A 310 12.24 3.10 -3.65
N TRP A 311 12.19 2.46 -2.50
CA TRP A 311 11.88 3.06 -1.21
C TRP A 311 13.17 3.35 -0.46
N THR A 312 13.47 4.62 -0.22
CA THR A 312 14.62 5.01 0.60
C THR A 312 14.12 5.62 1.90
N VAL A 313 14.68 5.19 3.02
CA VAL A 313 14.38 5.77 4.33
C VAL A 313 15.65 6.30 4.98
N LEU A 314 15.59 7.54 5.48
CA LEU A 314 16.72 8.22 6.10
C LEU A 314 16.30 8.89 7.42
N ALA A 315 17.22 8.96 8.38
CA ALA A 315 17.00 9.74 9.59
C ALA A 315 16.87 11.24 9.26
N TYR A 316 15.92 11.90 9.89
CA TYR A 316 15.66 13.31 9.74
C TYR A 316 15.54 13.98 11.11
N ASP A 317 16.52 14.83 11.44
CA ASP A 317 16.60 15.57 12.70
C ASP A 317 16.41 17.10 12.49
N GLY A 318 16.01 17.51 11.28
CA GLY A 318 15.78 18.91 10.96
C GLY A 318 14.47 19.46 11.50
N ALA A 319 14.24 20.75 11.25
CA ALA A 319 12.98 21.40 11.59
C ALA A 319 11.81 20.82 10.79
N ASP A 320 10.65 20.67 11.43
CA ASP A 320 9.43 20.16 10.80
C ASP A 320 8.74 21.26 9.98
N THR A 321 9.44 21.76 8.95
CA THR A 321 8.96 22.78 8.02
C THR A 321 9.19 22.36 6.57
N PRO A 322 8.33 22.80 5.63
CA PRO A 322 8.50 22.47 4.23
C PRO A 322 9.87 22.86 3.66
N GLN A 323 10.38 24.03 4.03
CA GLN A 323 11.68 24.52 3.58
C GLN A 323 12.83 23.62 4.04
N ALA A 324 12.79 23.18 5.32
CA ALA A 324 13.81 22.28 5.87
C ALA A 324 13.73 20.88 5.23
N HIS A 325 12.52 20.35 5.00
CA HIS A 325 12.29 19.07 4.31
C HIS A 325 12.81 19.11 2.87
N LEU A 326 12.44 20.12 2.08
CA LEU A 326 12.91 20.25 0.70
C LEU A 326 14.42 20.47 0.62
N ALA A 327 14.99 21.26 1.53
CA ALA A 327 16.45 21.44 1.62
C ALA A 327 17.17 20.11 1.97
N PHE A 328 16.57 19.27 2.81
CA PHE A 328 17.09 17.94 3.12
C PHE A 328 17.07 17.01 1.89
N LEU A 329 15.92 16.92 1.19
CA LEU A 329 15.76 16.12 -0.03
C LEU A 329 16.78 16.55 -1.10
N CYS A 330 16.96 17.84 -1.29
CA CYS A 330 17.92 18.36 -2.25
C CYS A 330 19.36 17.96 -1.88
N ARG A 331 19.80 18.25 -0.64
CA ARG A 331 21.19 18.00 -0.23
C ARG A 331 21.55 16.53 -0.11
N ARG A 332 20.65 15.71 0.42
CA ARG A 332 20.95 14.29 0.74
C ARG A 332 20.65 13.33 -0.42
N LEU A 333 19.70 13.68 -1.28
CA LEU A 333 19.16 12.78 -2.30
C LEU A 333 19.19 13.40 -3.70
N GLN A 334 19.68 14.65 -3.83
CA GLN A 334 19.72 15.40 -5.08
C GLN A 334 18.33 15.59 -5.72
N LEU A 335 17.28 15.55 -4.91
CA LEU A 335 15.89 15.77 -5.32
C LEU A 335 15.53 17.25 -5.19
N CYS A 336 16.27 18.12 -5.84
CA CYS A 336 15.91 19.52 -5.94
C CYS A 336 14.68 19.66 -6.84
N ALA A 337 13.76 20.56 -6.49
CA ALA A 337 12.78 21.03 -7.44
C ALA A 337 13.53 21.69 -8.61
N VAL A 338 13.16 21.37 -9.83
CA VAL A 338 13.73 22.03 -11.00
C VAL A 338 13.29 23.49 -10.91
N SER A 339 14.24 24.39 -10.64
CA SER A 339 13.98 25.81 -10.81
C SER A 339 13.66 26.03 -12.29
N THR A 340 12.42 26.37 -12.60
CA THR A 340 12.07 26.96 -13.89
C THR A 340 12.59 28.38 -13.86
N ALA A 341 13.91 28.53 -13.87
CA ALA A 341 14.55 29.80 -14.23
C ALA A 341 14.89 29.70 -15.71
N ASP A 342 14.05 30.29 -16.52
CA ASP A 342 14.27 31.25 -17.60
C ASP A 342 13.10 31.29 -18.55
#